data_62706c907a889e9a02fe3c9ac6cef87b
#
_entry.id   62706c907a889e9a02fe3c9ac6cef87b
#
_cell.length_a   1.000
_cell.length_b   1.000
_cell.length_c   1.000
_cell.angle_alpha   90.00
_cell.angle_beta   90.00
_cell.angle_gamma   90.00
#
_symmetry.space_group_name_H-M   'P 1'
#
loop_
_entity.id
_entity.type
_entity.pdbx_description
1 polymer ?
#
loop_
_entity_poly.entity_id
_entity_poly.type
_entity_poly.pdbx_seq_one_letter_code
_entity_poly.pdbx_strand_id
1 'polypeptide(L)'
;MAIYDYLIVGSGLFGASFAYFAHKQGKKCLVIDKRPQLGGNVYCENIEGINVHKYGAHIFHTSNKEVWDFVNSIVPFNRYTNSPVANFHGKLYNLPFNMNTFYQMWGVTTPEEAKAKIEEQKKDAVAALNGRGPQNLEEQALCLVGKDIFNTLIKEYTEKQWGRKCTELHAFIIRRLPVRLVFDNNYFNDSYQGIPIGGYNRLINGLLEGVETKTNVDFFKSEYHDWQKFANNLVYTGRIDEFFDYKYGKLDWRTVSFKTRIENTPNYQGNAVVNYTSHDVPYTRVIEHKHFEMFGQQVYDNPKTVVSEEYSTEYKDGMEPYYPVNDDANNSLADKYRAEAAQQQNVVFGGRLAEHKYYEMTPIIE
;
A
#
# COMPACT_ATOMS: atom_id res chain seq x y z
N MET A 1 -17.57 33.70 -14.44
CA MET A 1 -16.68 32.71 -15.02
C MET A 1 -15.96 32.04 -13.87
N ALA A 2 -15.83 30.70 -13.90
CA ALA A 2 -15.06 29.95 -12.89
C ALA A 2 -13.59 30.42 -12.91
N ILE A 3 -12.99 30.48 -11.72
CA ILE A 3 -11.61 30.94 -11.54
C ILE A 3 -10.60 29.90 -11.99
N TYR A 4 -10.96 28.59 -11.86
CA TYR A 4 -10.12 27.44 -12.15
C TYR A 4 -10.72 26.57 -13.26
N ASP A 5 -9.87 25.90 -14.02
CA ASP A 5 -10.30 24.82 -14.92
C ASP A 5 -10.67 23.57 -14.13
N TYR A 6 -9.89 23.28 -13.07
CA TYR A 6 -10.09 22.13 -12.20
C TYR A 6 -9.98 22.51 -10.72
N LEU A 7 -10.97 22.08 -9.93
CA LEU A 7 -10.84 21.90 -8.48
C LEU A 7 -10.51 20.43 -8.22
N ILE A 8 -9.42 20.17 -7.51
CA ILE A 8 -8.93 18.82 -7.23
C ILE A 8 -9.02 18.60 -5.73
N VAL A 9 -9.82 17.62 -5.31
CA VAL A 9 -10.03 17.24 -3.91
C VAL A 9 -9.14 16.07 -3.55
N GLY A 10 -8.14 16.33 -2.71
CA GLY A 10 -7.10 15.40 -2.29
C GLY A 10 -5.77 15.63 -3.02
N SER A 11 -4.71 15.81 -2.22
CA SER A 11 -3.34 16.05 -2.67
C SER A 11 -2.48 14.79 -2.68
N GLY A 12 -3.10 13.62 -2.59
CA GLY A 12 -2.43 12.34 -2.75
C GLY A 12 -1.85 12.17 -4.15
N LEU A 13 -1.18 11.04 -4.39
CA LEU A 13 -0.44 10.82 -5.63
C LEU A 13 -1.31 10.99 -6.88
N PHE A 14 -2.58 10.54 -6.86
CA PHE A 14 -3.50 10.75 -7.99
C PHE A 14 -3.78 12.23 -8.24
N GLY A 15 -4.23 12.95 -7.19
CA GLY A 15 -4.56 14.36 -7.35
C GLY A 15 -3.37 15.23 -7.74
N ALA A 16 -2.18 14.94 -7.18
CA ALA A 16 -0.94 15.64 -7.52
C ALA A 16 -0.51 15.36 -8.96
N SER A 17 -0.58 14.10 -9.43
CA SER A 17 -0.26 13.74 -10.81
C SER A 17 -1.23 14.37 -11.81
N PHE A 18 -2.53 14.32 -11.50
CA PHE A 18 -3.54 15.00 -12.33
C PHE A 18 -3.27 16.49 -12.45
N ALA A 19 -3.02 17.15 -11.31
CA ALA A 19 -2.69 18.59 -11.27
C ALA A 19 -1.45 18.91 -12.12
N TYR A 20 -0.40 18.08 -12.03
CA TYR A 20 0.81 18.25 -12.82
C TYR A 20 0.51 18.25 -14.33
N PHE A 21 -0.16 17.19 -14.82
CA PHE A 21 -0.44 17.06 -16.25
C PHE A 21 -1.41 18.14 -16.76
N ALA A 22 -2.42 18.50 -15.97
CA ALA A 22 -3.33 19.59 -16.31
C ALA A 22 -2.58 20.93 -16.37
N HIS A 23 -1.73 21.22 -15.37
CA HIS A 23 -0.92 22.46 -15.35
C HIS A 23 0.06 22.54 -16.53
N LYS A 24 0.70 21.43 -16.90
CA LYS A 24 1.56 21.37 -18.10
C LYS A 24 0.81 21.65 -19.40
N GLN A 25 -0.50 21.45 -19.43
CA GLN A 25 -1.37 21.81 -20.54
C GLN A 25 -1.94 23.22 -20.43
N GLY A 26 -1.42 24.05 -19.52
CA GLY A 26 -1.84 25.44 -19.32
C GLY A 26 -3.16 25.58 -18.56
N LYS A 27 -3.65 24.52 -17.91
CA LYS A 27 -4.87 24.57 -17.11
C LYS A 27 -4.60 25.15 -15.73
N LYS A 28 -5.52 25.98 -15.25
CA LYS A 28 -5.47 26.55 -13.91
C LYS A 28 -6.16 25.62 -12.92
N CYS A 29 -5.39 25.07 -11.97
CA CYS A 29 -5.84 24.11 -10.99
C CYS A 29 -5.78 24.70 -9.57
N LEU A 30 -6.76 24.31 -8.72
CA LEU A 30 -6.69 24.44 -7.27
C LEU A 30 -6.77 23.05 -6.66
N VAL A 31 -5.77 22.67 -5.85
CA VAL A 31 -5.77 21.44 -5.08
C VAL A 31 -6.12 21.76 -3.63
N ILE A 32 -7.14 21.10 -3.09
CA ILE A 32 -7.53 21.19 -1.68
C ILE A 32 -7.32 19.87 -0.97
N ASP A 33 -6.90 19.90 0.29
CA ASP A 33 -6.75 18.70 1.12
C ASP A 33 -7.29 18.98 2.53
N LYS A 34 -8.00 17.99 3.09
CA LYS A 34 -8.53 18.05 4.46
C LYS A 34 -7.44 18.00 5.54
N ARG A 35 -6.29 17.40 5.20
CA ARG A 35 -5.14 17.26 6.11
C ARG A 35 -4.33 18.56 6.16
N PRO A 36 -3.55 18.79 7.22
CA PRO A 36 -2.66 19.95 7.33
C PRO A 36 -1.43 19.87 6.41
N GLN A 37 -1.19 18.72 5.77
CA GLN A 37 -0.06 18.49 4.86
C GLN A 37 -0.53 17.91 3.53
N LEU A 38 0.25 18.16 2.48
CA LEU A 38 0.08 17.58 1.15
C LEU A 38 0.66 16.17 1.08
N GLY A 39 0.24 15.37 0.09
CA GLY A 39 0.83 14.08 -0.25
C GLY A 39 -0.02 12.87 0.11
N GLY A 40 -1.18 13.06 0.76
CA GLY A 40 -2.04 11.93 1.11
C GLY A 40 -1.28 10.86 1.91
N ASN A 41 -1.41 9.59 1.53
CA ASN A 41 -0.78 8.49 2.26
C ASN A 41 0.72 8.32 1.99
N VAL A 42 1.31 8.98 0.99
CA VAL A 42 2.77 8.94 0.76
C VAL A 42 3.53 10.00 1.56
N TYR A 43 2.83 10.84 2.33
CA TYR A 43 3.46 11.87 3.15
C TYR A 43 4.48 11.29 4.14
N CYS A 44 5.65 11.93 4.20
CA CYS A 44 6.71 11.62 5.16
C CYS A 44 6.85 12.75 6.19
N GLU A 45 6.92 12.39 7.47
CA GLU A 45 7.23 13.30 8.56
C GLU A 45 8.73 13.21 8.89
N ASN A 46 9.41 14.34 8.97
CA ASN A 46 10.83 14.32 9.35
C ASN A 46 10.97 14.26 10.88
N ILE A 47 11.53 13.17 11.39
CA ILE A 47 11.77 12.96 12.83
C ILE A 47 13.25 12.59 12.98
N GLU A 48 14.02 13.35 13.76
CA GLU A 48 15.45 13.12 13.99
C GLU A 48 16.28 13.03 12.67
N GLY A 49 15.89 13.77 11.65
CA GLY A 49 16.52 13.72 10.33
C GLY A 49 16.17 12.50 9.48
N ILE A 50 15.18 11.71 9.90
CA ILE A 50 14.69 10.51 9.20
C ILE A 50 13.31 10.81 8.59
N ASN A 51 13.13 10.51 7.32
CA ASN A 51 11.83 10.60 6.66
C ASN A 51 10.96 9.41 7.05
N VAL A 52 10.05 9.63 7.99
CA VAL A 52 9.12 8.63 8.52
C VAL A 52 7.91 8.55 7.60
N HIS A 53 7.64 7.41 7.01
CA HIS A 53 6.45 7.15 6.21
C HIS A 53 5.24 7.08 7.15
N LYS A 54 4.55 8.22 7.32
CA LYS A 54 3.54 8.42 8.38
C LYS A 54 2.35 7.47 8.26
N TYR A 55 2.01 7.08 7.05
CA TYR A 55 0.84 6.25 6.72
C TYR A 55 1.22 4.86 6.21
N GLY A 56 2.38 4.34 6.64
CA GLY A 56 2.89 3.02 6.27
C GLY A 56 3.97 3.08 5.21
N ALA A 57 4.69 1.97 5.09
CA ALA A 57 5.77 1.84 4.12
C ALA A 57 5.25 1.94 2.68
N HIS A 58 5.78 2.88 1.94
CA HIS A 58 5.52 3.05 0.52
C HIS A 58 6.84 2.89 -0.24
N ILE A 59 6.91 1.89 -1.12
CA ILE A 59 8.05 1.63 -1.99
C ILE A 59 7.56 1.77 -3.42
N PHE A 60 8.16 2.67 -4.17
CA PHE A 60 7.83 2.82 -5.59
C PHE A 60 8.47 1.70 -6.39
N HIS A 61 7.68 1.01 -7.21
CA HIS A 61 8.15 -0.04 -8.11
C HIS A 61 7.32 -0.05 -9.39
N THR A 62 7.95 -0.36 -10.50
CA THR A 62 7.30 -0.43 -11.81
C THR A 62 8.16 -1.20 -12.81
N SER A 63 7.52 -1.83 -13.78
CA SER A 63 8.19 -2.31 -15.01
C SER A 63 7.95 -1.36 -16.19
N ASN A 64 7.11 -0.32 -16.01
CA ASN A 64 6.89 0.71 -17.01
C ASN A 64 8.01 1.75 -16.95
N LYS A 65 8.88 1.71 -17.98
CA LYS A 65 10.02 2.63 -18.08
C LYS A 65 9.61 4.09 -18.21
N GLU A 66 8.49 4.38 -18.88
CA GLU A 66 8.03 5.76 -19.06
C GLU A 66 7.62 6.37 -17.72
N VAL A 67 6.92 5.61 -16.88
CA VAL A 67 6.55 6.04 -15.52
C VAL A 67 7.81 6.20 -14.65
N TRP A 68 8.76 5.27 -14.74
CA TRP A 68 10.02 5.36 -14.01
C TRP A 68 10.82 6.60 -14.38
N ASP A 69 10.99 6.87 -15.68
CA ASP A 69 11.68 8.05 -16.19
C ASP A 69 10.95 9.34 -15.77
N PHE A 70 9.61 9.33 -15.82
CA PHE A 70 8.79 10.46 -15.41
C PHE A 70 9.02 10.82 -13.94
N VAL A 71 8.87 9.88 -13.01
CA VAL A 71 9.04 10.18 -11.57
C VAL A 71 10.48 10.59 -11.25
N ASN A 72 11.48 10.02 -11.93
CA ASN A 72 12.87 10.42 -11.81
C ASN A 72 13.18 11.80 -12.42
N SER A 73 12.37 12.26 -13.37
CA SER A 73 12.49 13.63 -13.88
C SER A 73 12.02 14.68 -12.88
N ILE A 74 11.13 14.31 -11.95
CA ILE A 74 10.64 15.18 -10.86
C ILE A 74 11.62 15.18 -9.68
N VAL A 75 12.00 13.99 -9.22
CA VAL A 75 12.97 13.79 -8.14
C VAL A 75 13.73 12.48 -8.37
N PRO A 76 15.06 12.44 -8.20
CA PRO A 76 15.81 11.20 -8.35
C PRO A 76 15.44 10.19 -7.27
N PHE A 77 15.38 8.91 -7.65
CA PHE A 77 15.13 7.80 -6.76
C PHE A 77 16.45 7.11 -6.36
N ASN A 78 16.49 6.58 -5.16
CA ASN A 78 17.64 5.83 -4.66
C ASN A 78 17.59 4.35 -5.11
N ARG A 79 18.56 3.56 -4.63
CA ARG A 79 18.69 2.13 -4.97
C ARG A 79 18.00 1.19 -3.98
N TYR A 80 17.02 1.66 -3.21
CA TYR A 80 16.35 0.80 -2.24
C TYR A 80 15.71 -0.40 -2.92
N THR A 81 16.02 -1.59 -2.42
CA THR A 81 15.41 -2.85 -2.86
C THR A 81 14.60 -3.43 -1.71
N ASN A 82 13.32 -3.64 -1.94
CA ASN A 82 12.42 -4.15 -0.91
C ASN A 82 12.69 -5.63 -0.63
N SER A 83 13.23 -5.93 0.53
CA SER A 83 13.58 -7.29 0.97
C SER A 83 13.08 -7.51 2.40
N PRO A 84 11.75 -7.62 2.61
CA PRO A 84 11.19 -7.81 3.94
C PRO A 84 11.59 -9.16 4.54
N VAL A 85 11.61 -9.21 5.87
CA VAL A 85 11.89 -10.39 6.66
C VAL A 85 10.65 -10.73 7.48
N ALA A 86 10.31 -12.00 7.61
CA ALA A 86 9.27 -12.48 8.52
C ALA A 86 9.89 -12.94 9.84
N ASN A 87 9.24 -12.60 10.95
CA ASN A 87 9.55 -13.11 12.29
C ASN A 87 8.37 -13.98 12.76
N PHE A 88 8.62 -15.25 12.97
CA PHE A 88 7.68 -16.21 13.54
C PHE A 88 8.28 -16.81 14.81
N HIS A 89 7.75 -16.44 15.98
CA HIS A 89 8.24 -16.86 17.30
C HIS A 89 9.75 -16.64 17.49
N GLY A 90 10.29 -15.50 16.97
CA GLY A 90 11.72 -15.18 17.06
C GLY A 90 12.59 -15.83 15.98
N LYS A 91 12.07 -16.72 15.15
CA LYS A 91 12.77 -17.27 14.01
C LYS A 91 12.53 -16.41 12.77
N LEU A 92 13.62 -16.07 12.07
CA LEU A 92 13.57 -15.19 10.91
C LEU A 92 13.54 -15.98 9.60
N TYR A 93 12.75 -15.48 8.65
CA TYR A 93 12.62 -16.02 7.30
C TYR A 93 12.66 -14.90 6.27
N ASN A 94 13.36 -15.11 5.17
CA ASN A 94 13.33 -14.19 4.05
C ASN A 94 12.00 -14.24 3.30
N LEU A 95 11.59 -13.10 2.76
CA LEU A 95 10.44 -12.94 1.88
C LEU A 95 10.89 -12.27 0.57
N PRO A 96 10.18 -12.52 -0.57
CA PRO A 96 9.08 -13.48 -0.75
C PRO A 96 9.57 -14.93 -0.60
N PHE A 97 8.66 -15.92 -0.70
CA PHE A 97 9.04 -17.32 -0.58
C PHE A 97 10.01 -17.72 -1.68
N ASN A 98 11.27 -17.88 -1.31
CA ASN A 98 12.38 -18.17 -2.22
C ASN A 98 13.33 -19.22 -1.61
N MET A 99 14.41 -19.56 -2.31
CA MET A 99 15.34 -20.57 -1.83
C MET A 99 15.96 -20.26 -0.45
N ASN A 100 16.13 -18.98 -0.08
CA ASN A 100 16.56 -18.62 1.28
C ASN A 100 15.48 -18.99 2.31
N THR A 101 14.21 -18.74 2.01
CA THR A 101 13.07 -19.13 2.87
C THR A 101 13.04 -20.65 3.06
N PHE A 102 13.19 -21.42 1.99
CA PHE A 102 13.13 -22.88 2.01
C PHE A 102 14.33 -23.49 2.73
N TYR A 103 15.53 -22.92 2.55
CA TYR A 103 16.70 -23.28 3.32
C TYR A 103 16.49 -23.03 4.83
N GLN A 104 15.98 -21.85 5.19
CA GLN A 104 15.70 -21.49 6.59
C GLN A 104 14.63 -22.39 7.23
N MET A 105 13.65 -22.84 6.44
CA MET A 105 12.54 -23.65 6.92
C MET A 105 12.87 -25.13 6.98
N TRP A 106 13.52 -25.67 5.93
CA TRP A 106 13.69 -27.11 5.71
C TRP A 106 15.15 -27.56 5.54
N GLY A 107 16.11 -26.63 5.44
CA GLY A 107 17.51 -26.95 5.19
C GLY A 107 17.83 -27.42 3.77
N VAL A 108 16.88 -27.30 2.83
CA VAL A 108 17.07 -27.67 1.43
C VAL A 108 18.02 -26.71 0.73
N THR A 109 18.85 -27.20 -0.17
CA THR A 109 19.89 -26.42 -0.83
C THR A 109 19.73 -26.32 -2.34
N THR A 110 18.89 -27.18 -2.93
CA THR A 110 18.65 -27.20 -4.37
C THR A 110 17.17 -26.90 -4.71
N PRO A 111 16.89 -26.34 -5.90
CA PRO A 111 15.52 -26.13 -6.39
C PRO A 111 14.70 -27.41 -6.43
N GLU A 112 15.31 -28.56 -6.75
CA GLU A 112 14.64 -29.84 -6.84
C GLU A 112 14.19 -30.34 -5.46
N GLU A 113 15.05 -30.22 -4.44
CA GLU A 113 14.71 -30.55 -3.05
C GLU A 113 13.57 -29.64 -2.54
N ALA A 114 13.64 -28.33 -2.80
CA ALA A 114 12.61 -27.38 -2.41
C ALA A 114 11.28 -27.71 -3.08
N LYS A 115 11.27 -27.99 -4.38
CA LYS A 115 10.07 -28.38 -5.14
C LYS A 115 9.47 -29.68 -4.60
N ALA A 116 10.30 -30.71 -4.38
CA ALA A 116 9.85 -31.98 -3.82
C ALA A 116 9.23 -31.80 -2.43
N LYS A 117 9.81 -30.91 -1.59
CA LYS A 117 9.28 -30.62 -0.24
C LYS A 117 7.95 -29.89 -0.31
N ILE A 118 7.80 -28.91 -1.20
CA ILE A 118 6.52 -28.21 -1.42
C ILE A 118 5.44 -29.19 -1.89
N GLU A 119 5.74 -30.06 -2.85
CA GLU A 119 4.78 -31.03 -3.36
C GLU A 119 4.38 -32.07 -2.29
N GLU A 120 5.32 -32.53 -1.45
CA GLU A 120 5.02 -33.35 -0.28
C GLU A 120 4.04 -32.67 0.67
N GLN A 121 4.31 -31.41 0.99
CA GLN A 121 3.52 -30.60 1.91
C GLN A 121 2.10 -30.29 1.41
N LYS A 122 1.90 -30.23 0.10
CA LYS A 122 0.61 -29.93 -0.55
C LYS A 122 -0.29 -31.16 -0.69
N LYS A 123 0.28 -32.36 -0.69
CA LYS A 123 -0.37 -33.60 -1.10
C LYS A 123 -1.73 -33.82 -0.42
N ASP A 124 -1.78 -33.70 0.89
CA ASP A 124 -3.00 -33.94 1.65
C ASP A 124 -4.08 -32.90 1.38
N ALA A 125 -3.68 -31.62 1.24
CA ALA A 125 -4.60 -30.53 0.92
C ALA A 125 -5.22 -30.68 -0.47
N VAL A 126 -4.40 -31.02 -1.48
CA VAL A 126 -4.88 -31.28 -2.84
C VAL A 126 -5.83 -32.47 -2.88
N ALA A 127 -5.48 -33.56 -2.18
CA ALA A 127 -6.32 -34.76 -2.09
C ALA A 127 -7.67 -34.46 -1.42
N ALA A 128 -7.70 -33.63 -0.38
CA ALA A 128 -8.91 -33.25 0.34
C ALA A 128 -9.92 -32.47 -0.53
N LEU A 129 -9.46 -31.84 -1.61
CA LEU A 129 -10.35 -31.12 -2.54
C LEU A 129 -11.21 -32.05 -3.40
N ASN A 130 -10.85 -33.33 -3.55
CA ASN A 130 -11.58 -34.29 -4.38
C ASN A 130 -11.90 -33.75 -5.81
N GLY A 131 -10.94 -33.05 -6.42
CA GLY A 131 -11.09 -32.47 -7.76
C GLY A 131 -11.86 -31.14 -7.84
N ARG A 132 -12.41 -30.63 -6.73
CA ARG A 132 -12.96 -29.26 -6.69
C ARG A 132 -11.89 -28.20 -6.57
N GLY A 133 -12.22 -26.94 -6.88
CA GLY A 133 -11.34 -25.81 -6.60
C GLY A 133 -11.36 -25.41 -5.11
N PRO A 134 -10.30 -24.70 -4.62
CA PRO A 134 -10.27 -24.13 -3.29
C PRO A 134 -11.42 -23.10 -3.09
N GLN A 135 -12.10 -23.16 -1.95
CA GLN A 135 -13.24 -22.28 -1.66
C GLN A 135 -12.90 -21.11 -0.74
N ASN A 136 -11.80 -21.21 -0.01
CA ASN A 136 -11.36 -20.19 0.92
C ASN A 136 -9.83 -20.04 0.84
N LEU A 137 -9.31 -19.02 1.54
CA LEU A 137 -7.89 -18.67 1.55
C LEU A 137 -7.03 -19.80 2.11
N GLU A 138 -7.47 -20.49 3.16
CA GLU A 138 -6.72 -21.61 3.76
C GLU A 138 -6.52 -22.74 2.76
N GLU A 139 -7.57 -23.21 2.12
CA GLU A 139 -7.48 -24.25 1.09
C GLU A 139 -6.58 -23.84 -0.07
N GLN A 140 -6.70 -22.59 -0.51
CA GLN A 140 -5.88 -22.04 -1.58
C GLN A 140 -4.39 -22.00 -1.19
N ALA A 141 -4.06 -21.52 0.00
CA ALA A 141 -2.68 -21.45 0.48
C ALA A 141 -2.06 -22.83 0.63
N LEU A 142 -2.76 -23.74 1.29
CA LEU A 142 -2.29 -25.12 1.49
C LEU A 142 -2.00 -25.82 0.16
N CYS A 143 -2.82 -25.58 -0.88
CA CYS A 143 -2.61 -26.12 -2.21
C CYS A 143 -1.49 -25.44 -3.00
N LEU A 144 -1.14 -24.19 -2.67
CA LEU A 144 -0.07 -23.46 -3.35
C LEU A 144 1.31 -23.73 -2.73
N VAL A 145 1.43 -23.66 -1.41
CA VAL A 145 2.72 -23.62 -0.70
C VAL A 145 2.89 -24.69 0.36
N GLY A 146 1.83 -25.43 0.70
CA GLY A 146 1.85 -26.47 1.71
C GLY A 146 1.71 -25.97 3.16
N LYS A 147 1.65 -26.92 4.10
CA LYS A 147 1.27 -26.64 5.50
C LYS A 147 2.30 -25.84 6.28
N ASP A 148 3.60 -26.07 6.06
CA ASP A 148 4.64 -25.43 6.86
C ASP A 148 4.71 -23.93 6.54
N ILE A 149 4.73 -23.56 5.26
CA ILE A 149 4.71 -22.15 4.83
C ILE A 149 3.40 -21.49 5.26
N PHE A 150 2.26 -22.18 5.06
CA PHE A 150 0.97 -21.63 5.46
C PHE A 150 0.92 -21.33 6.96
N ASN A 151 1.24 -22.29 7.81
CA ASN A 151 1.16 -22.12 9.27
C ASN A 151 2.18 -21.14 9.83
N THR A 152 3.37 -21.04 9.22
CA THR A 152 4.47 -20.19 9.71
C THR A 152 4.38 -18.75 9.20
N LEU A 153 4.04 -18.56 7.92
CA LEU A 153 4.23 -17.28 7.26
C LEU A 153 2.93 -16.61 6.76
N ILE A 154 1.81 -17.36 6.66
CA ILE A 154 0.58 -16.84 6.04
C ILE A 154 -0.55 -16.74 7.04
N LYS A 155 -0.88 -17.83 7.74
CA LYS A 155 -2.13 -17.98 8.50
C LYS A 155 -2.36 -16.83 9.48
N GLU A 156 -1.58 -16.76 10.52
CA GLU A 156 -1.79 -15.80 11.62
C GLU A 156 -1.54 -14.35 11.19
N TYR A 157 -0.60 -14.13 10.25
CA TYR A 157 -0.38 -12.82 9.64
C TYR A 157 -1.63 -12.32 8.91
N THR A 158 -2.20 -13.17 8.07
CA THR A 158 -3.41 -12.86 7.30
C THR A 158 -4.61 -12.64 8.22
N GLU A 159 -4.76 -13.48 9.25
CA GLU A 159 -5.83 -13.34 10.25
C GLU A 159 -5.72 -12.03 11.03
N LYS A 160 -4.50 -11.59 11.41
CA LYS A 160 -4.30 -10.26 12.01
C LYS A 160 -4.64 -9.13 11.04
N GLN A 161 -4.23 -9.27 9.78
CA GLN A 161 -4.44 -8.24 8.76
C GLN A 161 -5.93 -8.04 8.44
N TRP A 162 -6.68 -9.14 8.35
CA TRP A 162 -8.09 -9.12 7.94
C TRP A 162 -9.08 -9.18 9.11
N GLY A 163 -8.62 -9.55 10.32
CA GLY A 163 -9.48 -9.70 11.49
C GLY A 163 -10.46 -10.87 11.38
N ARG A 164 -10.23 -11.82 10.47
CA ARG A 164 -11.05 -13.01 10.19
C ARG A 164 -10.17 -14.23 10.01
N LYS A 165 -10.73 -15.42 10.24
CA LYS A 165 -10.03 -16.68 9.99
C LYS A 165 -9.78 -16.88 8.50
N CYS A 166 -8.68 -17.54 8.15
CA CYS A 166 -8.37 -17.87 6.76
C CYS A 166 -9.46 -18.71 6.08
N THR A 167 -10.22 -19.50 6.84
CA THR A 167 -11.38 -20.27 6.35
C THR A 167 -12.58 -19.41 5.96
N GLU A 168 -12.63 -18.16 6.41
CA GLU A 168 -13.72 -17.21 6.15
C GLU A 168 -13.34 -16.19 5.05
N LEU A 169 -12.09 -16.21 4.61
CA LEU A 169 -11.55 -15.31 3.60
C LEU A 169 -11.61 -15.95 2.21
N HIS A 170 -11.87 -15.14 1.18
CA HIS A 170 -11.93 -15.61 -0.20
C HIS A 170 -10.57 -16.09 -0.71
N ALA A 171 -10.58 -17.20 -1.46
CA ALA A 171 -9.38 -17.80 -2.06
C ALA A 171 -8.60 -16.83 -2.97
N PHE A 172 -9.27 -15.86 -3.62
CA PHE A 172 -8.63 -14.93 -4.54
C PHE A 172 -7.64 -13.98 -3.86
N ILE A 173 -7.73 -13.74 -2.53
CA ILE A 173 -6.81 -12.86 -1.79
C ILE A 173 -5.36 -13.32 -1.95
N ILE A 174 -5.13 -14.63 -2.02
CA ILE A 174 -3.80 -15.24 -2.24
C ILE A 174 -3.75 -16.07 -3.52
N ARG A 175 -4.54 -15.73 -4.51
CA ARG A 175 -4.60 -16.50 -5.76
C ARG A 175 -3.24 -16.75 -6.41
N ARG A 176 -2.28 -15.85 -6.20
CA ARG A 176 -0.92 -15.94 -6.71
C ARG A 176 0.07 -15.61 -5.59
N LEU A 177 0.55 -16.64 -4.92
CA LEU A 177 1.71 -16.50 -4.04
C LEU A 177 2.97 -16.76 -4.87
N PRO A 178 3.90 -15.81 -4.95
CA PRO A 178 5.14 -16.04 -5.67
C PRO A 178 5.99 -17.05 -4.92
N VAL A 179 6.19 -18.23 -5.52
CA VAL A 179 7.16 -19.24 -5.09
C VAL A 179 8.33 -19.19 -6.07
N ARG A 180 9.50 -18.83 -5.59
CA ARG A 180 10.70 -18.68 -6.42
C ARG A 180 11.73 -19.74 -6.07
N LEU A 181 12.11 -20.54 -7.05
CA LEU A 181 13.16 -21.56 -6.90
C LEU A 181 14.56 -20.99 -7.22
N VAL A 182 14.79 -19.75 -6.80
CA VAL A 182 16.06 -19.01 -6.90
C VAL A 182 16.34 -18.30 -5.59
N PHE A 183 17.62 -17.98 -5.32
CA PHE A 183 18.03 -17.18 -4.16
C PHE A 183 17.87 -15.68 -4.46
N ASP A 184 16.63 -15.20 -4.35
CA ASP A 184 16.29 -13.82 -4.63
C ASP A 184 15.32 -13.27 -3.57
N ASN A 185 15.81 -12.34 -2.74
CA ASN A 185 15.06 -11.68 -1.69
C ASN A 185 14.36 -10.39 -2.15
N ASN A 186 14.51 -9.99 -3.41
CA ASN A 186 13.78 -8.86 -3.93
C ASN A 186 12.28 -9.17 -3.96
N TYR A 187 11.49 -8.42 -3.20
CA TYR A 187 10.06 -8.68 -3.06
C TYR A 187 9.29 -8.49 -4.38
N PHE A 188 9.64 -7.47 -5.14
CA PHE A 188 8.99 -7.14 -6.41
C PHE A 188 9.65 -7.87 -7.60
N ASN A 189 8.84 -8.13 -8.63
CA ASN A 189 9.33 -8.63 -9.92
C ASN A 189 9.59 -7.51 -10.94
N ASP A 190 9.31 -6.26 -10.54
CA ASP A 190 9.44 -5.11 -11.42
C ASP A 190 10.90 -4.76 -11.70
N SER A 191 11.14 -4.21 -12.90
CA SER A 191 12.46 -3.84 -13.38
C SER A 191 13.08 -2.67 -12.62
N TYR A 192 12.24 -1.81 -12.02
CA TYR A 192 12.63 -0.58 -11.34
C TYR A 192 11.96 -0.50 -9.98
N GLN A 193 12.70 -0.06 -8.97
CA GLN A 193 12.18 0.25 -7.65
C GLN A 193 13.11 1.21 -6.92
N GLY A 194 12.57 1.92 -5.94
CA GLY A 194 13.35 2.84 -5.12
C GLY A 194 12.47 3.75 -4.26
N ILE A 195 13.12 4.63 -3.53
CA ILE A 195 12.51 5.67 -2.71
C ILE A 195 13.01 7.02 -3.23
N PRO A 196 12.15 8.05 -3.34
CA PRO A 196 12.59 9.39 -3.72
C PRO A 196 13.66 9.90 -2.73
N ILE A 197 14.77 10.37 -3.23
CA ILE A 197 15.86 10.91 -2.38
C ILE A 197 15.35 12.15 -1.65
N GLY A 198 15.34 12.11 -0.31
CA GLY A 198 14.78 13.14 0.57
C GLY A 198 13.27 12.99 0.79
N GLY A 199 12.71 11.82 0.53
CA GLY A 199 11.33 11.44 0.86
C GLY A 199 10.29 11.81 -0.20
N TYR A 200 9.12 11.20 -0.07
CA TYR A 200 8.00 11.40 -1.01
C TYR A 200 7.46 12.83 -1.04
N ASN A 201 7.65 13.61 0.01
CA ASN A 201 7.23 15.02 0.01
C ASN A 201 7.89 15.80 -1.13
N ARG A 202 9.13 15.46 -1.51
CA ARG A 202 9.80 16.09 -2.64
C ARG A 202 9.14 15.74 -3.98
N LEU A 203 8.69 14.49 -4.14
CA LEU A 203 7.94 14.09 -5.33
C LEU A 203 6.62 14.86 -5.43
N ILE A 204 5.85 14.91 -4.34
CA ILE A 204 4.57 15.63 -4.30
C ILE A 204 4.76 17.12 -4.55
N ASN A 205 5.74 17.75 -3.91
CA ASN A 205 6.03 19.16 -4.11
C ASN A 205 6.45 19.45 -5.56
N GLY A 206 7.25 18.58 -6.17
CA GLY A 206 7.62 18.73 -7.58
C GLY A 206 6.43 18.54 -8.54
N LEU A 207 5.50 17.62 -8.25
CA LEU A 207 4.27 17.46 -9.03
C LEU A 207 3.33 18.67 -8.89
N LEU A 208 3.32 19.32 -7.74
CA LEU A 208 2.46 20.47 -7.46
C LEU A 208 3.15 21.83 -7.68
N GLU A 209 4.37 21.85 -8.24
CA GLU A 209 5.08 23.09 -8.51
C GLU A 209 4.29 23.98 -9.47
N GLY A 210 4.03 25.23 -9.04
CA GLY A 210 3.22 26.20 -9.79
C GLY A 210 1.71 26.00 -9.70
N VAL A 211 1.23 24.99 -8.97
CA VAL A 211 -0.19 24.74 -8.73
C VAL A 211 -0.62 25.34 -7.39
N GLU A 212 -1.75 26.06 -7.38
CA GLU A 212 -2.31 26.59 -6.13
C GLU A 212 -2.83 25.45 -5.24
N THR A 213 -2.45 25.46 -3.95
CA THR A 213 -2.83 24.43 -2.99
C THR A 213 -3.37 25.02 -1.71
N LYS A 214 -4.36 24.37 -1.09
CA LYS A 214 -4.90 24.71 0.24
C LYS A 214 -5.05 23.48 1.09
N THR A 215 -4.45 23.50 2.27
CA THR A 215 -4.57 22.44 3.29
C THR A 215 -5.58 22.84 4.36
N ASN A 216 -5.97 21.87 5.23
CA ASN A 216 -7.02 22.05 6.24
C ASN A 216 -8.38 22.46 5.65
N VAL A 217 -8.68 22.02 4.43
CA VAL A 217 -9.93 22.30 3.71
C VAL A 217 -10.69 21.01 3.50
N ASP A 218 -11.71 20.79 4.30
CA ASP A 218 -12.66 19.68 4.12
C ASP A 218 -13.66 20.06 3.03
N PHE A 219 -13.69 19.30 1.94
CA PHE A 219 -14.55 19.58 0.78
C PHE A 219 -16.02 19.74 1.17
N PHE A 220 -16.55 18.82 2.01
CA PHE A 220 -17.97 18.84 2.40
C PHE A 220 -18.34 19.93 3.42
N LYS A 221 -17.35 20.50 4.13
CA LYS A 221 -17.55 21.50 5.19
C LYS A 221 -17.09 22.91 4.78
N SER A 222 -16.60 23.06 3.56
CA SER A 222 -16.10 24.33 3.05
C SER A 222 -16.97 24.90 1.93
N GLU A 223 -16.70 26.14 1.55
CA GLU A 223 -17.32 26.78 0.38
C GLU A 223 -17.11 25.99 -0.93
N TYR A 224 -16.05 25.17 -1.00
CA TYR A 224 -15.70 24.38 -2.17
C TYR A 224 -16.65 23.19 -2.44
N HIS A 225 -17.56 22.90 -1.52
CA HIS A 225 -18.65 21.95 -1.82
C HIS A 225 -19.52 22.42 -2.99
N ASP A 226 -19.71 23.75 -3.11
CA ASP A 226 -20.34 24.38 -4.27
C ASP A 226 -19.32 24.60 -5.41
N TRP A 227 -18.58 23.57 -5.78
CA TRP A 227 -17.40 23.63 -6.65
C TRP A 227 -17.63 24.35 -7.98
N GLN A 228 -18.85 24.29 -8.54
CA GLN A 228 -19.23 24.96 -9.80
C GLN A 228 -19.07 26.49 -9.73
N LYS A 229 -19.04 27.06 -8.52
CA LYS A 229 -18.77 28.51 -8.34
C LYS A 229 -17.29 28.83 -8.56
N PHE A 230 -16.40 27.86 -8.42
CA PHE A 230 -14.95 28.03 -8.43
C PHE A 230 -14.27 27.43 -9.65
N ALA A 231 -14.74 26.29 -10.15
CA ALA A 231 -14.08 25.56 -11.21
C ALA A 231 -15.06 25.05 -12.28
N ASN A 232 -14.55 24.84 -13.50
CA ASN A 232 -15.30 24.23 -14.60
C ASN A 232 -15.49 22.72 -14.40
N ASN A 233 -14.51 22.06 -13.76
CA ASN A 233 -14.49 20.62 -13.53
C ASN A 233 -14.03 20.31 -12.11
N LEU A 234 -14.52 19.21 -11.55
CA LEU A 234 -14.11 18.64 -10.29
C LEU A 234 -13.32 17.34 -10.51
N VAL A 235 -12.19 17.20 -9.82
CA VAL A 235 -11.50 15.92 -9.67
C VAL A 235 -11.62 15.50 -8.22
N TYR A 236 -12.32 14.40 -7.98
CA TYR A 236 -12.61 13.93 -6.63
C TYR A 236 -11.87 12.63 -6.32
N THR A 237 -11.04 12.65 -5.29
CA THR A 237 -10.24 11.49 -4.87
C THR A 237 -10.66 10.94 -3.50
N GLY A 238 -11.71 11.51 -2.90
CA GLY A 238 -12.28 11.05 -1.63
C GLY A 238 -13.14 9.81 -1.79
N ARG A 239 -13.82 9.40 -0.71
CA ARG A 239 -14.68 8.20 -0.73
C ARG A 239 -15.90 8.41 -1.63
N ILE A 240 -16.13 7.48 -2.55
CA ILE A 240 -17.23 7.57 -3.50
C ILE A 240 -18.60 7.50 -2.83
N ASP A 241 -18.77 6.68 -1.79
CA ASP A 241 -20.01 6.58 -1.04
C ASP A 241 -20.36 7.87 -0.27
N GLU A 242 -19.32 8.56 0.26
CA GLU A 242 -19.47 9.86 0.92
C GLU A 242 -19.87 10.96 -0.08
N PHE A 243 -19.34 10.93 -1.30
CA PHE A 243 -19.71 11.88 -2.35
C PHE A 243 -21.20 11.84 -2.68
N PHE A 244 -21.79 10.66 -2.64
CA PHE A 244 -23.22 10.43 -2.89
C PHE A 244 -24.07 10.34 -1.61
N ASP A 245 -23.57 10.91 -0.50
CA ASP A 245 -24.28 10.94 0.79
C ASP A 245 -24.78 9.55 1.24
N TYR A 246 -23.96 8.53 0.98
CA TYR A 246 -24.24 7.12 1.34
C TYR A 246 -25.58 6.58 0.80
N LYS A 247 -26.07 7.11 -0.32
CA LYS A 247 -27.37 6.81 -0.95
C LYS A 247 -27.69 5.31 -1.07
N TYR A 248 -26.66 4.48 -1.34
CA TYR A 248 -26.80 3.03 -1.47
C TYR A 248 -26.31 2.27 -0.25
N GLY A 249 -25.78 2.94 0.76
CA GLY A 249 -25.15 2.38 1.95
C GLY A 249 -23.65 2.66 2.00
N LYS A 250 -23.03 2.39 3.16
CA LYS A 250 -21.59 2.59 3.37
C LYS A 250 -20.81 1.44 2.79
N LEU A 251 -19.69 1.77 2.13
CA LEU A 251 -18.68 0.80 1.70
C LEU A 251 -17.74 0.48 2.86
N ASP A 252 -17.35 -0.78 2.99
CA ASP A 252 -16.49 -1.24 4.05
C ASP A 252 -15.01 -1.05 3.71
N TRP A 253 -14.24 -0.72 4.73
CA TRP A 253 -12.80 -0.48 4.65
C TRP A 253 -12.05 -1.20 5.76
N ARG A 254 -10.79 -1.51 5.51
CA ARG A 254 -9.81 -1.79 6.55
C ARG A 254 -8.99 -0.54 6.78
N THR A 255 -8.54 -0.37 8.02
CA THR A 255 -7.63 0.71 8.38
C THR A 255 -6.39 0.16 9.08
N VAL A 256 -5.35 0.98 9.13
CA VAL A 256 -4.15 0.71 9.91
C VAL A 256 -3.86 1.88 10.82
N SER A 257 -3.28 1.58 11.97
CA SER A 257 -2.74 2.59 12.89
C SER A 257 -1.28 2.28 13.19
N PHE A 258 -0.54 3.31 13.60
CA PHE A 258 0.90 3.22 13.83
C PHE A 258 1.23 3.69 15.23
N LYS A 259 2.07 2.93 15.93
CA LYS A 259 2.77 3.39 17.13
C LYS A 259 4.21 3.69 16.77
N THR A 260 4.50 4.97 16.58
CA THR A 260 5.83 5.45 16.19
C THR A 260 6.60 5.87 17.42
N ARG A 261 7.87 5.47 17.51
CA ARG A 261 8.79 5.85 18.58
C ARG A 261 10.20 6.04 18.07
N ILE A 262 10.96 6.85 18.83
CA ILE A 262 12.40 7.05 18.61
C ILE A 262 13.14 6.04 19.48
N GLU A 263 14.11 5.33 18.89
CA GLU A 263 15.01 4.42 19.57
C GLU A 263 16.42 5.02 19.67
N ASN A 264 17.02 4.93 20.83
CA ASN A 264 18.40 5.40 21.09
C ASN A 264 19.44 4.34 20.66
N THR A 265 19.31 3.88 19.44
CA THR A 265 20.25 2.97 18.78
C THR A 265 20.33 3.36 17.31
N PRO A 266 21.50 3.24 16.65
CA PRO A 266 21.61 3.55 15.25
C PRO A 266 20.90 2.53 14.33
N ASN A 267 20.71 1.30 14.82
CA ASN A 267 20.13 0.21 14.04
C ASN A 267 19.32 -0.70 14.98
N TYR A 268 18.01 -0.72 14.82
CA TYR A 268 17.09 -1.42 15.73
C TYR A 268 16.85 -2.88 15.31
N GLN A 269 16.50 -3.11 14.03
CA GLN A 269 16.15 -4.43 13.51
C GLN A 269 16.96 -4.85 12.27
N GLY A 270 17.81 -3.97 11.74
CA GLY A 270 18.68 -4.28 10.60
C GLY A 270 18.00 -4.36 9.26
N ASN A 271 16.71 -4.00 9.17
CA ASN A 271 15.95 -4.01 7.92
C ASN A 271 14.82 -2.99 7.98
N ALA A 272 14.42 -2.46 6.83
CA ALA A 272 13.32 -1.50 6.76
C ALA A 272 11.98 -2.10 7.25
N VAL A 273 11.68 -3.36 6.89
CA VAL A 273 10.40 -4.00 7.22
C VAL A 273 10.62 -5.41 7.76
N VAL A 274 10.10 -5.66 8.95
CA VAL A 274 9.98 -7.00 9.54
C VAL A 274 8.52 -7.31 9.77
N ASN A 275 7.99 -8.34 9.10
CA ASN A 275 6.63 -8.82 9.28
C ASN A 275 6.58 -9.81 10.46
N TYR A 276 5.69 -9.59 11.39
CA TYR A 276 5.45 -10.49 12.53
C TYR A 276 4.29 -11.41 12.19
N THR A 277 4.60 -12.68 11.89
CA THR A 277 3.64 -13.63 11.33
C THR A 277 2.94 -14.50 12.36
N SER A 278 3.25 -14.35 13.65
CA SER A 278 2.56 -15.03 14.75
C SER A 278 1.58 -14.12 15.50
N HIS A 279 0.62 -14.71 16.22
CA HIS A 279 -0.28 -14.00 17.13
C HIS A 279 0.36 -13.53 18.45
N ASP A 280 1.64 -13.85 18.69
CA ASP A 280 2.36 -13.43 19.92
C ASP A 280 2.35 -11.92 20.12
N VAL A 281 2.30 -11.18 19.03
CA VAL A 281 2.22 -9.73 19.02
C VAL A 281 1.03 -9.26 18.18
N PRO A 282 0.36 -8.17 18.57
CA PRO A 282 -0.85 -7.70 17.88
C PRO A 282 -0.56 -6.91 16.61
N TYR A 283 0.66 -6.42 16.41
CA TYR A 283 1.05 -5.71 15.18
C TYR A 283 1.41 -6.68 14.06
N THR A 284 1.21 -6.25 12.83
CA THR A 284 1.51 -7.04 11.62
C THR A 284 2.96 -6.89 11.20
N ARG A 285 3.54 -5.71 11.41
CA ARG A 285 4.93 -5.43 11.04
C ARG A 285 5.53 -4.29 11.85
N VAL A 286 6.85 -4.26 11.89
CA VAL A 286 7.65 -3.14 12.38
C VAL A 286 8.41 -2.55 11.21
N ILE A 287 8.34 -1.22 11.08
CA ILE A 287 9.03 -0.45 10.05
C ILE A 287 10.13 0.35 10.71
N GLU A 288 11.38 0.15 10.33
CA GLU A 288 12.53 0.99 10.70
C GLU A 288 12.84 1.93 9.53
N HIS A 289 12.38 3.16 9.63
CA HIS A 289 12.25 4.07 8.49
C HIS A 289 13.58 4.51 7.87
N LYS A 290 14.67 4.60 8.65
CA LYS A 290 15.95 5.04 8.11
C LYS A 290 16.50 4.16 6.99
N HIS A 291 16.18 2.85 7.01
CA HIS A 291 16.68 1.90 6.01
C HIS A 291 16.07 2.12 4.61
N PHE A 292 15.06 2.96 4.46
CA PHE A 292 14.57 3.34 3.13
C PHE A 292 15.55 4.25 2.38
N GLU A 293 16.32 5.08 3.10
CA GLU A 293 17.17 6.10 2.49
C GLU A 293 18.64 6.04 2.92
N MET A 294 18.97 5.35 4.02
CA MET A 294 20.33 5.25 4.56
C MET A 294 20.90 3.86 4.31
N PHE A 295 22.11 3.79 3.79
CA PHE A 295 22.78 2.55 3.41
C PHE A 295 24.19 2.46 4.01
N GLY A 296 24.60 1.24 4.41
CA GLY A 296 25.93 0.99 4.94
C GLY A 296 26.24 1.87 6.15
N GLN A 297 27.34 2.63 6.09
CA GLN A 297 27.80 3.48 7.20
C GLN A 297 26.78 4.57 7.58
N GLN A 298 26.02 5.09 6.63
CA GLN A 298 25.01 6.12 6.89
C GLN A 298 23.97 5.70 7.96
N VAL A 299 23.69 4.41 8.08
CA VAL A 299 22.80 3.88 9.13
C VAL A 299 23.34 4.20 10.53
N TYR A 300 24.67 4.12 10.69
CA TYR A 300 25.36 4.30 11.96
C TYR A 300 25.77 5.75 12.24
N ASP A 301 25.82 6.61 11.23
CA ASP A 301 26.14 8.04 11.37
C ASP A 301 25.05 8.79 12.15
N ASN A 302 23.80 8.34 12.08
CA ASN A 302 22.72 8.83 12.93
C ASN A 302 22.56 7.88 14.14
N PRO A 303 22.85 8.33 15.37
CA PRO A 303 22.83 7.48 16.56
C PRO A 303 21.45 7.04 17.01
N LYS A 304 20.41 7.62 16.40
CA LYS A 304 18.99 7.29 16.68
C LYS A 304 18.34 6.67 15.45
N THR A 305 17.26 5.94 15.68
CA THR A 305 16.37 5.47 14.63
C THR A 305 14.91 5.69 14.99
N VAL A 306 14.03 5.64 14.00
CA VAL A 306 12.58 5.75 14.20
C VAL A 306 11.92 4.47 13.72
N VAL A 307 11.11 3.87 14.59
CA VAL A 307 10.39 2.63 14.28
C VAL A 307 8.89 2.84 14.45
N SER A 308 8.09 2.20 13.59
CA SER A 308 6.65 2.20 13.67
C SER A 308 6.12 0.77 13.72
N GLU A 309 5.33 0.44 14.71
CA GLU A 309 4.53 -0.77 14.77
C GLU A 309 3.21 -0.53 14.03
N GLU A 310 2.88 -1.38 13.06
CA GLU A 310 1.65 -1.28 12.27
C GLU A 310 0.59 -2.24 12.79
N TYR A 311 -0.59 -1.70 13.10
CA TYR A 311 -1.75 -2.45 13.57
C TYR A 311 -2.87 -2.36 12.52
N SER A 312 -3.36 -3.50 12.06
CA SER A 312 -4.53 -3.57 11.18
C SER A 312 -5.81 -3.71 12.00
N THR A 313 -6.83 -2.96 11.67
CA THR A 313 -8.13 -3.00 12.35
C THR A 313 -9.28 -2.69 11.39
N GLU A 314 -10.50 -2.94 11.84
CA GLU A 314 -11.70 -2.52 11.12
C GLU A 314 -11.80 -0.99 11.11
N TYR A 315 -12.23 -0.48 9.97
CA TYR A 315 -12.52 0.95 9.82
C TYR A 315 -13.77 1.32 10.64
N LYS A 316 -13.69 2.45 11.32
CA LYS A 316 -14.82 3.12 11.96
C LYS A 316 -14.86 4.58 11.53
N ASP A 317 -16.04 5.18 11.56
CA ASP A 317 -16.20 6.60 11.21
C ASP A 317 -15.22 7.48 11.99
N GLY A 318 -14.55 8.37 11.29
CA GLY A 318 -13.49 9.23 11.84
C GLY A 318 -12.07 8.68 11.69
N MET A 319 -11.90 7.43 11.29
CA MET A 319 -10.60 6.86 10.93
C MET A 319 -10.25 7.14 9.46
N GLU A 320 -9.00 6.93 9.08
CA GLU A 320 -8.59 6.97 7.68
C GLU A 320 -8.84 5.60 7.01
N PRO A 321 -9.53 5.55 5.85
CA PRO A 321 -9.71 4.32 5.09
C PRO A 321 -8.43 3.99 4.32
N TYR A 322 -7.93 2.75 4.45
CA TYR A 322 -6.70 2.32 3.77
C TYR A 322 -6.95 1.32 2.66
N TYR A 323 -7.68 0.26 2.97
CA TYR A 323 -7.88 -0.85 2.04
C TYR A 323 -9.37 -1.12 1.86
N PRO A 324 -9.87 -1.14 0.61
CA PRO A 324 -11.26 -1.50 0.36
C PRO A 324 -11.49 -2.98 0.69
N VAL A 325 -12.62 -3.29 1.29
CA VAL A 325 -13.07 -4.68 1.46
C VAL A 325 -13.69 -5.14 0.14
N ASN A 326 -13.05 -6.10 -0.52
CA ASN A 326 -13.44 -6.60 -1.84
C ASN A 326 -14.17 -7.95 -1.70
N ASP A 327 -15.31 -7.96 -1.01
CA ASP A 327 -16.26 -9.07 -1.06
C ASP A 327 -17.39 -8.79 -2.06
N ASP A 328 -18.24 -9.79 -2.33
CA ASP A 328 -19.29 -9.67 -3.33
C ASP A 328 -20.30 -8.57 -3.00
N ALA A 329 -20.60 -8.35 -1.70
CA ALA A 329 -21.52 -7.32 -1.25
C ALA A 329 -20.95 -5.91 -1.51
N ASN A 330 -19.70 -5.68 -1.10
CA ASN A 330 -19.02 -4.40 -1.31
C ASN A 330 -18.75 -4.14 -2.79
N ASN A 331 -18.35 -5.15 -3.56
CA ASN A 331 -18.16 -5.01 -5.00
C ASN A 331 -19.47 -4.61 -5.71
N SER A 332 -20.58 -5.29 -5.40
CA SER A 332 -21.90 -4.96 -5.95
C SER A 332 -22.37 -3.56 -5.56
N LEU A 333 -22.08 -3.14 -4.32
CA LEU A 333 -22.40 -1.80 -3.83
C LEU A 333 -21.53 -0.74 -4.53
N ALA A 334 -20.24 -0.98 -4.67
CA ALA A 334 -19.31 -0.10 -5.37
C ALA A 334 -19.68 0.08 -6.85
N ASP A 335 -20.16 -0.98 -7.52
CA ASP A 335 -20.61 -0.90 -8.91
C ASP A 335 -21.80 0.04 -9.08
N LYS A 336 -22.73 0.10 -8.12
CA LYS A 336 -23.84 1.07 -8.13
C LYS A 336 -23.32 2.50 -8.07
N TYR A 337 -22.37 2.78 -7.18
CA TYR A 337 -21.74 4.10 -7.08
C TYR A 337 -20.95 4.47 -8.32
N ARG A 338 -20.20 3.54 -8.91
CA ARG A 338 -19.45 3.79 -10.16
C ARG A 338 -20.39 4.09 -11.34
N ALA A 339 -21.53 3.37 -11.42
CA ALA A 339 -22.53 3.64 -12.45
C ALA A 339 -23.13 5.04 -12.31
N GLU A 340 -23.35 5.53 -11.09
CA GLU A 340 -23.85 6.89 -10.84
C GLU A 340 -22.74 7.93 -11.07
N ALA A 341 -21.50 7.65 -10.68
CA ALA A 341 -20.36 8.50 -10.95
C ALA A 341 -20.13 8.72 -12.46
N ALA A 342 -20.33 7.70 -13.26
CA ALA A 342 -20.23 7.79 -14.73
C ALA A 342 -21.27 8.72 -15.38
N GLN A 343 -22.33 9.07 -14.65
CA GLN A 343 -23.38 10.00 -15.12
C GLN A 343 -23.10 11.45 -14.71
N GLN A 344 -22.13 11.69 -13.82
CA GLN A 344 -21.80 13.02 -13.36
C GLN A 344 -21.07 13.80 -14.47
N GLN A 345 -21.63 14.92 -14.87
CA GLN A 345 -20.99 15.83 -15.84
C GLN A 345 -19.92 16.66 -15.14
N ASN A 346 -18.77 16.81 -15.81
CA ASN A 346 -17.66 17.63 -15.33
C ASN A 346 -17.05 17.17 -13.97
N VAL A 347 -17.24 15.89 -13.61
CA VAL A 347 -16.62 15.30 -12.41
C VAL A 347 -15.79 14.06 -12.83
N VAL A 348 -14.54 14.07 -12.43
CA VAL A 348 -13.62 12.93 -12.57
C VAL A 348 -13.46 12.29 -11.20
N PHE A 349 -13.79 11.02 -11.09
CA PHE A 349 -13.50 10.20 -9.92
C PHE A 349 -12.24 9.39 -10.17
N GLY A 350 -11.27 9.45 -9.25
CA GLY A 350 -10.04 8.70 -9.43
C GLY A 350 -9.29 8.47 -8.13
N GLY A 351 -8.46 7.43 -8.16
CA GLY A 351 -7.72 6.97 -7.01
C GLY A 351 -8.47 5.97 -6.15
N ARG A 352 -7.76 5.43 -5.16
CA ARG A 352 -8.20 4.29 -4.34
C ARG A 352 -9.56 4.47 -3.70
N LEU A 353 -9.83 5.65 -3.12
CA LEU A 353 -11.06 5.91 -2.38
C LEU A 353 -12.26 6.16 -3.31
N ALA A 354 -12.05 6.95 -4.37
CA ALA A 354 -13.10 7.31 -5.30
C ALA A 354 -13.51 6.15 -6.23
N GLU A 355 -12.69 5.13 -6.36
CA GLU A 355 -13.02 3.95 -7.15
C GLU A 355 -13.30 2.71 -6.30
N HIS A 356 -13.09 2.79 -4.99
CA HIS A 356 -13.14 1.65 -4.07
C HIS A 356 -12.35 0.45 -4.59
N LYS A 357 -11.09 0.71 -5.01
CA LYS A 357 -10.16 -0.28 -5.54
C LYS A 357 -8.79 -0.10 -4.93
N TYR A 358 -8.09 -1.21 -4.75
CA TYR A 358 -6.68 -1.16 -4.39
C TYR A 358 -5.84 -0.84 -5.64
N TYR A 359 -4.96 0.14 -5.49
CA TYR A 359 -3.98 0.52 -6.51
C TYR A 359 -2.58 0.59 -5.91
N GLU A 360 -1.61 0.05 -6.62
CA GLU A 360 -0.21 0.39 -6.46
C GLU A 360 0.06 1.81 -7.00
N MET A 361 1.25 2.37 -6.71
CA MET A 361 1.53 3.76 -7.10
C MET A 361 1.63 3.96 -8.61
N THR A 362 2.15 2.98 -9.35
CA THR A 362 2.29 3.06 -10.81
C THR A 362 0.97 3.29 -11.52
N PRO A 363 -0.09 2.46 -11.34
CA PRO A 363 -1.38 2.69 -11.99
C PRO A 363 -2.09 3.98 -11.59
N ILE A 364 -1.65 4.60 -10.48
CA ILE A 364 -2.19 5.89 -10.05
C ILE A 364 -1.59 7.05 -10.86
N ILE A 365 -0.36 6.88 -11.36
CA ILE A 365 0.34 7.91 -12.15
C ILE A 365 -0.01 7.78 -13.64
N GLU A 366 -0.23 6.55 -14.13
CA GLU A 366 -0.69 6.26 -15.50
C GLU A 366 -2.08 6.84 -15.79
#